data_f91b9c158153fa873fee870c8969f9cd
#
_entry.id   f91b9c158153fa873fee870c8969f9cd
#
_cell.length_a   1.000
_cell.length_b   1.000
_cell.length_c   1.000
_cell.angle_alpha   90.00
_cell.angle_beta   90.00
_cell.angle_gamma   90.00
#
_symmetry.space_group_name_H-M   'P 1'
#
loop_
_entity.id
_entity.type
_entity.pdbx_description
1 polymer ?
#
loop_
_entity_poly.entity_id
_entity_poly.type
_entity_poly.pdbx_seq_one_letter_code
_entity_poly.pdbx_strand_id
1 'polypeptide(L)'
;VVTAVLPSKKVQIHDVLASKKVLKYHDAGSISHQKGNSPLLVSGNSGTTFAIQTKSSTWTGATICTAGISDSWFVGGSADITSQSYLSLVNSGLSDAVIDITAYSEKGLIAKLSYTVKQSSQKDIRLDSIAPGSSAIALHLITRAGRVTSYLFDERKKGLRTYGGDYVNAQSFSTPTLFIAGIPVNTSQKAKAPSSSTSVKKKIKTTTNSMSVKHILRIMNAGDIKTTATVQVSNSQSVITPIGLNAISLSPGIVREISLDGDLGDGSFGVKISADQNLVASVYTYYESQSFRDFVWSTPSQSADELANGPITLNLGGLEQTLSLVSDNIDVVISWTDIKGKVSSTTFHESDFLQSDIISWKSAV
;
A
#
# COMPACT_ATOMS: atom_id res chain seq x y z
N VAL A 1 -3.46 -13.19 -8.83
CA VAL A 1 -4.88 -13.44 -8.54
C VAL A 1 -5.56 -12.11 -8.34
N VAL A 2 -6.58 -11.80 -9.12
CA VAL A 2 -7.42 -10.62 -8.91
C VAL A 2 -8.68 -11.07 -8.20
N THR A 3 -9.01 -10.45 -7.08
CA THR A 3 -10.25 -10.70 -6.36
C THR A 3 -11.15 -9.50 -6.54
N ALA A 4 -12.28 -9.66 -7.22
CA ALA A 4 -13.30 -8.64 -7.36
C ALA A 4 -14.50 -8.99 -6.50
N VAL A 5 -14.98 -8.06 -5.72
CA VAL A 5 -16.22 -8.21 -4.98
C VAL A 5 -17.26 -7.23 -5.51
N LEU A 6 -18.42 -7.76 -5.84
CA LEU A 6 -19.43 -7.06 -6.62
C LEU A 6 -20.69 -6.81 -5.81
N PRO A 7 -21.04 -5.56 -5.55
CA PRO A 7 -22.20 -5.29 -4.72
C PRO A 7 -23.55 -5.28 -5.44
N SER A 8 -23.67 -4.97 -6.72
CA SER A 8 -25.02 -4.72 -7.26
C SER A 8 -25.32 -5.03 -8.72
N LYS A 9 -24.34 -5.31 -9.60
CA LYS A 9 -24.61 -5.56 -11.05
C LYS A 9 -23.58 -6.52 -11.64
N LYS A 10 -23.90 -7.11 -12.79
CA LYS A 10 -22.96 -7.91 -13.60
C LYS A 10 -21.71 -7.10 -13.93
N VAL A 11 -20.57 -7.68 -13.65
CA VAL A 11 -19.26 -7.14 -13.98
C VAL A 11 -18.58 -8.04 -15.00
N GLN A 12 -17.84 -7.43 -15.89
CA GLN A 12 -17.07 -8.14 -16.90
C GLN A 12 -15.58 -8.02 -16.57
N ILE A 13 -14.89 -9.14 -16.63
CA ILE A 13 -13.42 -9.18 -16.54
C ILE A 13 -12.87 -9.42 -17.94
N HIS A 14 -12.01 -8.50 -18.39
CA HIS A 14 -11.38 -8.53 -19.69
C HIS A 14 -9.89 -8.70 -19.57
N ASP A 15 -9.30 -9.43 -20.52
CA ASP A 15 -7.86 -9.41 -20.73
C ASP A 15 -7.50 -8.20 -21.59
N VAL A 16 -6.63 -7.33 -21.07
CA VAL A 16 -6.23 -6.10 -21.77
C VAL A 16 -5.40 -6.42 -23.01
N LEU A 17 -4.51 -7.43 -22.94
CA LEU A 17 -3.60 -7.78 -24.03
C LEU A 17 -4.29 -8.57 -25.16
N ALA A 18 -5.36 -9.27 -24.84
CA ALA A 18 -6.13 -10.06 -25.80
C ALA A 18 -7.30 -9.27 -26.41
N SER A 19 -7.07 -8.03 -26.82
CA SER A 19 -8.08 -7.15 -27.43
C SER A 19 -9.35 -7.02 -26.60
N LYS A 20 -9.18 -6.99 -25.27
CA LYS A 20 -10.27 -6.94 -24.28
C LYS A 20 -11.25 -8.11 -24.37
N LYS A 21 -10.75 -9.29 -24.73
CA LYS A 21 -11.55 -10.51 -24.67
C LYS A 21 -12.18 -10.65 -23.30
N VAL A 22 -13.49 -10.81 -23.24
CA VAL A 22 -14.23 -11.09 -22.01
C VAL A 22 -13.83 -12.47 -21.52
N LEU A 23 -13.22 -12.52 -20.34
CA LEU A 23 -12.80 -13.78 -19.70
C LEU A 23 -13.94 -14.34 -18.85
N LYS A 24 -14.67 -13.48 -18.14
CA LYS A 24 -15.71 -13.91 -17.22
C LYS A 24 -16.74 -12.82 -16.96
N TYR A 25 -17.97 -13.27 -16.71
CA TYR A 25 -19.06 -12.47 -16.16
C TYR A 25 -19.27 -12.85 -14.70
N HIS A 26 -19.52 -11.87 -13.85
CA HIS A 26 -19.86 -12.10 -12.46
C HIS A 26 -21.20 -11.47 -12.13
N ASP A 27 -22.02 -12.22 -11.43
CA ASP A 27 -23.29 -11.76 -10.90
C ASP A 27 -23.11 -10.96 -9.61
N ALA A 28 -24.09 -10.14 -9.29
CA ALA A 28 -24.12 -9.34 -8.07
C ALA A 28 -23.93 -10.21 -6.82
N GLY A 29 -23.19 -9.70 -5.84
CA GLY A 29 -22.99 -10.35 -4.55
C GLY A 29 -22.02 -11.55 -4.56
N SER A 30 -21.38 -11.88 -5.69
CA SER A 30 -20.42 -12.97 -5.75
C SER A 30 -18.98 -12.48 -5.65
N ILE A 31 -18.14 -13.24 -4.93
CA ILE A 31 -16.69 -13.04 -4.92
C ILE A 31 -16.09 -13.81 -6.10
N SER A 32 -15.25 -13.14 -6.85
CA SER A 32 -14.57 -13.75 -7.96
C SER A 32 -13.07 -13.73 -7.82
N HIS A 33 -12.46 -14.88 -8.10
CA HIS A 33 -11.01 -15.03 -8.20
C HIS A 33 -10.64 -15.35 -9.64
N GLN A 34 -9.89 -14.45 -10.28
CA GLN A 34 -9.32 -14.66 -11.61
C GLN A 34 -7.82 -14.79 -11.50
N LYS A 35 -7.27 -15.91 -11.99
CA LYS A 35 -5.82 -16.11 -12.13
C LYS A 35 -5.39 -15.72 -13.54
N GLY A 36 -4.29 -15.03 -13.67
CA GLY A 36 -3.72 -14.67 -14.97
C GLY A 36 -2.36 -14.00 -14.81
N ASN A 37 -1.64 -13.94 -15.91
CA ASN A 37 -0.35 -13.25 -16.04
C ASN A 37 -0.47 -11.96 -16.85
N SER A 38 -1.66 -11.69 -17.39
CA SER A 38 -1.97 -10.47 -18.14
C SER A 38 -2.67 -9.44 -17.25
N PRO A 39 -2.56 -8.15 -17.55
CA PRO A 39 -3.35 -7.13 -16.90
C PRO A 39 -4.83 -7.34 -17.20
N LEU A 40 -5.65 -7.21 -16.17
CA LEU A 40 -7.08 -7.40 -16.24
C LEU A 40 -7.81 -6.06 -16.10
N LEU A 41 -8.82 -5.85 -16.94
CA LEU A 41 -9.74 -4.74 -16.83
C LEU A 41 -11.06 -5.25 -16.26
N VAL A 42 -11.45 -4.71 -15.12
CA VAL A 42 -12.77 -4.95 -14.51
C VAL A 42 -13.68 -3.80 -14.93
N SER A 43 -14.73 -4.11 -15.67
CA SER A 43 -15.70 -3.11 -16.16
C SER A 43 -17.09 -3.35 -15.56
N GLY A 44 -17.74 -2.28 -15.15
CA GLY A 44 -19.01 -2.28 -14.45
C GLY A 44 -18.89 -1.62 -13.08
N ASN A 45 -20.00 -1.56 -12.35
CA ASN A 45 -20.00 -1.03 -10.99
C ASN A 45 -19.53 -2.12 -10.03
N SER A 46 -18.23 -2.30 -9.97
CA SER A 46 -17.58 -3.20 -8.99
C SER A 46 -17.29 -2.41 -7.72
N GLY A 47 -17.43 -3.06 -6.58
CA GLY A 47 -16.76 -2.59 -5.35
C GLY A 47 -15.23 -2.62 -5.48
N THR A 48 -14.55 -2.43 -4.38
CA THR A 48 -13.10 -2.45 -4.36
C THR A 48 -12.56 -3.78 -4.90
N THR A 49 -11.66 -3.70 -5.85
CA THR A 49 -11.01 -4.85 -6.49
C THR A 49 -9.54 -4.84 -6.09
N PHE A 50 -9.02 -6.00 -5.70
CA PHE A 50 -7.63 -6.16 -5.30
C PHE A 50 -6.89 -7.05 -6.30
N ALA A 51 -5.63 -6.71 -6.57
CA ALA A 51 -4.67 -7.60 -7.20
C ALA A 51 -3.71 -8.13 -6.14
N ILE A 52 -3.54 -9.45 -6.10
CA ILE A 52 -2.63 -10.12 -5.18
C ILE A 52 -1.61 -10.89 -6.01
N GLN A 53 -0.34 -10.68 -5.72
CA GLN A 53 0.76 -11.41 -6.31
C GLN A 53 1.50 -12.18 -5.23
N THR A 54 1.80 -13.44 -5.49
CA THR A 54 2.55 -14.31 -4.58
C THR A 54 3.72 -14.94 -5.31
N LYS A 55 4.82 -15.14 -4.60
CA LYS A 55 5.98 -15.89 -5.11
C LYS A 55 6.32 -17.02 -4.16
N SER A 56 5.91 -18.23 -4.54
CA SER A 56 6.34 -19.53 -3.95
C SER A 56 6.65 -19.49 -2.44
N SER A 57 5.70 -19.14 -1.60
CA SER A 57 5.85 -19.04 -0.13
C SER A 57 6.92 -18.05 0.39
N THR A 58 7.48 -17.20 -0.46
CA THR A 58 8.50 -16.23 -0.04
C THR A 58 7.90 -14.87 0.32
N TRP A 59 6.94 -14.38 -0.44
CA TRP A 59 6.25 -13.13 -0.17
C TRP A 59 4.85 -13.09 -0.82
N THR A 60 4.04 -12.17 -0.35
CA THR A 60 2.72 -11.85 -0.92
C THR A 60 2.54 -10.35 -0.90
N GLY A 61 2.43 -9.75 -2.08
CA GLY A 61 2.12 -8.32 -2.24
C GLY A 61 0.70 -8.13 -2.73
N ALA A 62 0.06 -7.05 -2.31
CA ALA A 62 -1.30 -6.71 -2.70
C ALA A 62 -1.43 -5.23 -3.07
N THR A 63 -2.33 -4.94 -4.00
CA THR A 63 -2.66 -3.56 -4.39
C THR A 63 -4.14 -3.45 -4.74
N ILE A 64 -4.67 -2.25 -4.63
CA ILE A 64 -6.02 -1.92 -5.08
C ILE A 64 -5.99 -1.69 -6.59
N CYS A 65 -6.94 -2.30 -7.30
CA CYS A 65 -7.13 -2.01 -8.71
C CYS A 65 -7.80 -0.64 -8.85
N THR A 66 -7.14 0.26 -9.54
CA THR A 66 -7.59 1.65 -9.73
C THR A 66 -7.96 1.93 -11.19
N ALA A 67 -8.76 2.95 -11.42
CA ALA A 67 -8.89 3.56 -12.75
C ALA A 67 -7.57 4.28 -13.11
N GLY A 68 -7.40 4.61 -14.39
CA GLY A 68 -6.26 5.43 -14.83
C GLY A 68 -6.32 6.82 -14.20
N ILE A 69 -5.25 7.22 -13.53
CA ILE A 69 -5.06 8.51 -12.88
C ILE A 69 -4.15 9.35 -13.77
N SER A 70 -4.53 10.60 -14.03
CA SER A 70 -3.75 11.50 -14.90
C SER A 70 -2.51 12.08 -14.23
N ASP A 71 -2.55 12.22 -12.91
CA ASP A 71 -1.46 12.73 -12.07
C ASP A 71 -1.31 11.80 -10.86
N SER A 72 -0.14 11.23 -10.66
CA SER A 72 0.09 10.28 -9.57
C SER A 72 1.55 10.27 -9.10
N TRP A 73 1.71 9.99 -7.82
CA TRP A 73 2.99 9.84 -7.17
C TRP A 73 3.16 8.43 -6.62
N PHE A 74 4.37 7.91 -6.78
CA PHE A 74 4.81 6.66 -6.13
C PHE A 74 6.03 6.97 -5.27
N VAL A 75 5.90 6.81 -3.97
CA VAL A 75 7.00 7.02 -3.02
C VAL A 75 7.43 5.67 -2.49
N GLY A 76 8.37 5.03 -3.18
CA GLY A 76 8.76 3.66 -2.86
C GLY A 76 9.63 3.04 -3.94
N GLY A 77 9.95 1.77 -3.77
CA GLY A 77 10.86 1.07 -4.66
C GLY A 77 12.32 1.47 -4.48
N SER A 78 13.18 0.84 -5.24
CA SER A 78 14.62 1.09 -5.25
C SER A 78 15.23 0.64 -6.57
N ALA A 79 16.36 1.22 -6.92
CA ALA A 79 17.16 0.86 -8.08
C ALA A 79 18.59 0.49 -7.68
N ASP A 80 18.80 0.10 -6.43
CA ASP A 80 20.08 -0.44 -5.97
C ASP A 80 20.28 -1.89 -6.48
N ILE A 81 21.48 -2.42 -6.27
CA ILE A 81 21.87 -3.76 -6.75
C ILE A 81 21.03 -4.90 -6.15
N THR A 82 20.34 -4.64 -5.06
CA THR A 82 19.50 -5.64 -4.37
C THR A 82 18.05 -5.59 -4.83
N SER A 83 17.67 -4.60 -5.63
CA SER A 83 16.30 -4.34 -6.05
C SER A 83 16.00 -4.93 -7.44
N GLN A 84 14.75 -5.36 -7.59
CA GLN A 84 14.14 -5.69 -8.88
C GLN A 84 12.82 -4.95 -9.07
N SER A 85 12.73 -3.73 -8.56
CA SER A 85 11.53 -2.90 -8.67
C SER A 85 11.25 -2.53 -10.12
N TYR A 86 9.97 -2.51 -10.48
CA TYR A 86 9.52 -2.10 -11.80
C TYR A 86 8.20 -1.34 -11.74
N LEU A 87 8.05 -0.43 -12.69
CA LEU A 87 6.82 0.33 -12.94
C LEU A 87 6.09 -0.31 -14.12
N SER A 88 4.88 -0.79 -13.89
CA SER A 88 3.97 -1.30 -14.93
C SER A 88 3.03 -0.20 -15.37
N LEU A 89 3.01 0.09 -16.66
CA LEU A 89 2.10 1.03 -17.33
C LEU A 89 1.12 0.24 -18.18
N VAL A 90 -0.16 0.28 -17.84
CA VAL A 90 -1.22 -0.47 -18.53
C VAL A 90 -2.15 0.51 -19.25
N ASN A 91 -2.18 0.44 -20.57
CA ASN A 91 -3.13 1.19 -21.39
C ASN A 91 -4.30 0.30 -21.78
N SER A 92 -5.42 0.43 -21.08
CA SER A 92 -6.68 -0.21 -21.44
C SER A 92 -7.54 0.62 -22.42
N GLY A 93 -7.02 1.75 -22.89
CA GLY A 93 -7.69 2.67 -23.80
C GLY A 93 -7.80 2.15 -25.23
N LEU A 94 -8.44 2.97 -26.10
CA LEU A 94 -8.64 2.70 -27.53
C LEU A 94 -7.60 3.40 -28.42
N SER A 95 -6.72 4.21 -27.83
CA SER A 95 -5.65 4.93 -28.50
C SER A 95 -4.35 4.82 -27.72
N ASP A 96 -3.26 5.13 -28.36
CA ASP A 96 -1.95 5.23 -27.70
C ASP A 96 -1.99 6.31 -26.62
N ALA A 97 -1.28 6.07 -25.55
CA ALA A 97 -1.18 6.97 -24.42
C ALA A 97 0.25 7.49 -24.26
N VAL A 98 0.39 8.73 -23.82
CA VAL A 98 1.68 9.35 -23.52
C VAL A 98 1.73 9.70 -22.05
N ILE A 99 2.78 9.25 -21.37
CA ILE A 99 3.00 9.48 -19.95
C ILE A 99 4.41 10.03 -19.71
N ASP A 100 4.48 11.12 -18.96
CA ASP A 100 5.73 11.70 -18.50
C ASP A 100 6.02 11.16 -17.11
N ILE A 101 7.27 10.78 -16.87
CA ILE A 101 7.77 10.28 -15.59
C ILE A 101 8.92 11.17 -15.15
N THR A 102 8.77 11.79 -13.98
CA THR A 102 9.84 12.50 -13.29
C THR A 102 10.29 11.65 -12.11
N ALA A 103 11.57 11.32 -12.06
CA ALA A 103 12.17 10.52 -11.02
C ALA A 103 13.05 11.36 -10.09
N TYR A 104 12.84 11.17 -8.79
CA TYR A 104 13.59 11.82 -7.71
C TYR A 104 14.24 10.73 -6.83
N SER A 105 15.34 11.09 -6.21
CA SER A 105 16.03 10.22 -5.25
C SER A 105 16.59 11.01 -4.06
N GLU A 106 17.37 10.36 -3.23
CA GLU A 106 18.16 10.97 -2.17
C GLU A 106 19.14 12.02 -2.67
N LYS A 107 19.42 12.04 -3.98
CA LYS A 107 20.30 13.02 -4.66
C LYS A 107 19.54 14.16 -5.34
N GLY A 108 18.20 14.13 -5.26
CA GLY A 108 17.32 15.11 -5.93
C GLY A 108 16.74 14.56 -7.24
N LEU A 109 16.44 15.45 -8.17
CA LEU A 109 15.93 15.10 -9.50
C LEU A 109 16.95 14.26 -10.28
N ILE A 110 16.54 13.07 -10.72
CA ILE A 110 17.39 12.13 -11.46
C ILE A 110 17.07 12.14 -12.96
N ALA A 111 15.79 12.04 -13.31
CA ALA A 111 15.40 11.91 -14.71
C ALA A 111 14.02 12.52 -14.97
N LYS A 112 13.84 12.96 -16.22
CA LYS A 112 12.54 13.29 -16.81
C LYS A 112 12.44 12.52 -18.11
N LEU A 113 11.49 11.62 -18.21
CA LEU A 113 11.32 10.68 -19.31
C LEU A 113 9.88 10.73 -19.81
N SER A 114 9.69 10.49 -21.10
CA SER A 114 8.35 10.35 -21.69
C SER A 114 8.23 8.98 -22.37
N TYR A 115 7.12 8.32 -22.14
CA TYR A 115 6.84 7.00 -22.71
C TYR A 115 5.53 6.99 -23.47
N THR A 116 5.54 6.34 -24.62
CA THR A 116 4.30 5.97 -25.31
C THR A 116 3.94 4.53 -24.95
N VAL A 117 2.70 4.34 -24.50
CA VAL A 117 2.12 3.02 -24.22
C VAL A 117 1.03 2.78 -25.25
N LYS A 118 1.22 1.79 -26.10
CA LYS A 118 0.27 1.47 -27.18
C LYS A 118 -1.10 1.07 -26.61
N GLN A 119 -2.14 1.25 -27.40
CA GLN A 119 -3.48 0.78 -27.06
C GLN A 119 -3.47 -0.71 -26.69
N SER A 120 -4.28 -1.10 -25.72
CA SER A 120 -4.43 -2.50 -25.26
C SER A 120 -3.07 -3.18 -24.99
N SER A 121 -2.16 -2.47 -24.34
CA SER A 121 -0.82 -3.00 -24.04
C SER A 121 -0.36 -2.67 -22.62
N GLN A 122 0.66 -3.39 -22.19
CA GLN A 122 1.40 -3.15 -20.95
C GLN A 122 2.87 -2.87 -21.30
N LYS A 123 3.47 -1.97 -20.57
CA LYS A 123 4.90 -1.67 -20.61
C LYS A 123 5.46 -1.70 -19.19
N ASP A 124 6.39 -2.62 -18.96
CA ASP A 124 7.12 -2.69 -17.70
C ASP A 124 8.48 -1.99 -17.84
N ILE A 125 8.78 -1.13 -16.89
CA ILE A 125 10.00 -0.30 -16.86
C ILE A 125 10.70 -0.59 -15.55
N ARG A 126 11.90 -1.11 -15.62
CA ARG A 126 12.72 -1.33 -14.42
C ARG A 126 13.20 -0.01 -13.83
N LEU A 127 13.15 0.12 -12.50
CA LEU A 127 13.59 1.35 -11.84
C LEU A 127 15.10 1.60 -12.00
N ASP A 128 15.91 0.55 -12.13
CA ASP A 128 17.35 0.69 -12.39
C ASP A 128 17.66 1.31 -13.76
N SER A 129 16.73 1.25 -14.73
CA SER A 129 16.84 1.97 -16.00
C SER A 129 16.47 3.45 -15.90
N ILE A 130 15.73 3.86 -14.85
CA ILE A 130 15.29 5.24 -14.62
C ILE A 130 16.25 5.99 -13.68
N ALA A 131 16.60 5.35 -12.57
CA ALA A 131 17.34 5.95 -11.46
C ALA A 131 18.44 5.00 -10.93
N PRO A 132 19.44 4.63 -11.77
CA PRO A 132 20.41 3.60 -11.43
C PRO A 132 21.17 3.92 -10.14
N GLY A 133 21.28 2.93 -9.26
CA GLY A 133 22.00 3.01 -8.00
C GLY A 133 21.34 3.86 -6.91
N SER A 134 20.08 4.29 -7.11
CA SER A 134 19.33 5.02 -6.09
C SER A 134 18.63 4.06 -5.14
N SER A 135 18.80 4.25 -3.84
CA SER A 135 18.17 3.43 -2.81
C SER A 135 16.76 3.88 -2.45
N ALA A 136 16.51 5.18 -2.48
CA ALA A 136 15.24 5.80 -2.15
C ALA A 136 14.70 6.57 -3.37
N ILE A 137 13.54 6.16 -3.87
CA ILE A 137 12.97 6.73 -5.10
C ILE A 137 11.57 7.28 -4.82
N ALA A 138 11.25 8.40 -5.47
CA ALA A 138 9.90 8.90 -5.69
C ALA A 138 9.71 9.17 -7.19
N LEU A 139 8.57 8.75 -7.73
CA LEU A 139 8.20 8.98 -9.11
C LEU A 139 6.96 9.86 -9.18
N HIS A 140 6.99 10.86 -10.06
CA HIS A 140 5.83 11.66 -10.44
C HIS A 140 5.44 11.31 -11.87
N LEU A 141 4.21 10.86 -12.07
CA LEU A 141 3.67 10.42 -13.34
C LEU A 141 2.55 11.32 -13.79
N ILE A 142 2.68 11.87 -15.01
CA ILE A 142 1.64 12.72 -15.63
C ILE A 142 1.25 12.11 -16.97
N THR A 143 -0.01 11.68 -17.10
CA THR A 143 -0.56 11.19 -18.37
C THR A 143 -0.95 12.40 -19.23
N ARG A 144 -0.23 12.65 -20.32
CA ARG A 144 -0.46 13.75 -21.25
C ARG A 144 -1.55 13.47 -22.26
N ALA A 145 -1.68 12.21 -22.66
CA ALA A 145 -2.69 11.78 -23.61
C ALA A 145 -3.09 10.34 -23.36
N GLY A 146 -4.32 9.96 -23.67
CA GLY A 146 -4.85 8.62 -23.50
C GLY A 146 -5.19 8.30 -22.04
N ARG A 147 -5.15 7.00 -21.70
CA ARG A 147 -5.48 6.52 -20.36
C ARG A 147 -4.50 5.42 -19.94
N VAL A 148 -3.79 5.66 -18.87
CA VAL A 148 -2.83 4.71 -18.29
C VAL A 148 -3.18 4.45 -16.84
N THR A 149 -3.18 3.19 -16.43
CA THR A 149 -3.13 2.79 -15.04
C THR A 149 -1.72 2.33 -14.70
N SER A 150 -1.15 2.84 -13.63
CA SER A 150 0.24 2.59 -13.25
C SER A 150 0.31 1.82 -11.95
N TYR A 151 1.24 0.88 -11.86
CA TYR A 151 1.52 0.09 -10.67
C TYR A 151 3.03 0.04 -10.44
N LEU A 152 3.47 0.36 -9.25
CA LEU A 152 4.86 0.19 -8.84
C LEU A 152 4.98 -1.05 -7.97
N PHE A 153 5.79 -2.00 -8.41
CA PHE A 153 6.11 -3.20 -7.67
C PHE A 153 7.57 -3.14 -7.18
N ASP A 154 7.78 -3.42 -5.91
CA ASP A 154 9.11 -3.48 -5.28
C ASP A 154 9.40 -4.92 -4.86
N GLU A 155 10.42 -5.53 -5.46
CA GLU A 155 10.96 -6.82 -5.04
C GLU A 155 12.42 -6.64 -4.62
N ARG A 156 12.77 -7.17 -3.47
CA ARG A 156 14.12 -7.12 -2.93
C ARG A 156 14.77 -8.50 -2.90
N LYS A 157 16.08 -8.52 -3.11
CA LYS A 157 16.92 -9.71 -3.08
C LYS A 157 18.19 -9.46 -2.25
N LYS A 158 18.70 -10.52 -1.65
CA LYS A 158 20.04 -10.53 -1.03
C LYS A 158 20.80 -11.72 -1.61
N GLY A 159 21.68 -11.45 -2.56
CA GLY A 159 22.29 -12.48 -3.39
C GLY A 159 21.23 -13.20 -4.23
N LEU A 160 21.16 -14.52 -4.15
CA LEU A 160 20.17 -15.33 -4.88
C LEU A 160 18.84 -15.51 -4.14
N ARG A 161 18.72 -15.00 -2.90
CA ARG A 161 17.53 -15.18 -2.08
C ARG A 161 16.60 -13.99 -2.24
N THR A 162 15.32 -14.26 -2.47
CA THR A 162 14.26 -13.26 -2.40
C THR A 162 14.09 -12.81 -0.93
N TYR A 163 13.89 -11.50 -0.76
CA TYR A 163 13.88 -10.83 0.53
C TYR A 163 12.52 -10.24 0.88
N GLY A 164 11.60 -10.25 -0.03
CA GLY A 164 10.25 -9.72 0.08
C GLY A 164 9.80 -9.08 -1.22
N GLY A 165 8.51 -8.79 -1.30
CA GLY A 165 7.94 -8.08 -2.43
C GLY A 165 6.55 -7.54 -2.11
N ASP A 166 6.33 -6.26 -2.47
CA ASP A 166 5.05 -5.60 -2.28
C ASP A 166 4.81 -4.52 -3.33
N TYR A 167 3.58 -4.06 -3.42
CA TYR A 167 3.19 -2.93 -4.25
C TYR A 167 3.28 -1.62 -3.46
N VAL A 168 3.74 -0.58 -4.14
CA VAL A 168 3.62 0.80 -3.67
C VAL A 168 2.36 1.38 -4.30
N ASN A 169 1.36 1.69 -3.51
CA ASN A 169 0.13 2.28 -4.05
C ASN A 169 0.37 3.73 -4.50
N ALA A 170 -0.29 4.10 -5.60
CA ALA A 170 -0.23 5.44 -6.12
C ALA A 170 -0.93 6.44 -5.18
N GLN A 171 -0.35 7.62 -5.03
CA GLN A 171 -0.98 8.80 -4.43
C GLN A 171 -1.43 9.71 -5.57
N SER A 172 -2.71 10.06 -5.61
CA SER A 172 -3.29 10.97 -6.60
C SER A 172 -3.11 12.45 -6.24
N PHE A 173 -2.43 12.74 -5.15
CA PHE A 173 -2.26 14.10 -4.61
C PHE A 173 -0.92 14.26 -3.91
N SER A 174 -0.46 15.51 -3.86
CA SER A 174 0.51 15.99 -2.87
C SER A 174 -0.16 17.08 -2.05
N THR A 175 0.06 17.11 -0.74
CA THR A 175 -0.64 18.01 0.18
C THR A 175 0.26 18.37 1.36
N PRO A 176 0.04 19.54 2.01
CA PRO A 176 0.79 19.91 3.22
C PRO A 176 0.58 18.97 4.41
N THR A 177 -0.53 18.23 4.42
CA THR A 177 -0.81 17.27 5.49
C THR A 177 -1.14 15.90 4.88
N LEU A 178 -0.44 14.87 5.36
CA LEU A 178 -0.62 13.48 4.95
C LEU A 178 -0.97 12.60 6.15
N PHE A 179 -1.83 11.63 5.92
CA PHE A 179 -2.20 10.60 6.89
C PHE A 179 -1.91 9.22 6.34
N ILE A 180 -1.20 8.39 7.10
CA ILE A 180 -0.93 6.99 6.76
C ILE A 180 -1.49 6.14 7.91
N ALA A 181 -2.51 5.34 7.62
CA ALA A 181 -3.20 4.51 8.61
C ALA A 181 -2.74 3.05 8.58
N GLY A 182 -2.97 2.34 9.68
CA GLY A 182 -2.86 0.89 9.72
C GLY A 182 -1.45 0.34 9.51
N ILE A 183 -0.42 1.06 9.94
CA ILE A 183 0.96 0.57 9.86
C ILE A 183 1.14 -0.47 10.96
N PRO A 184 1.40 -1.76 10.61
CA PRO A 184 1.43 -2.82 11.60
C PRO A 184 2.67 -2.72 12.50
N VAL A 185 2.47 -2.81 13.81
CA VAL A 185 3.54 -3.00 14.79
C VAL A 185 3.82 -4.49 14.94
N ASN A 186 4.95 -4.82 15.52
CA ASN A 186 5.34 -6.19 15.79
C ASN A 186 4.32 -6.90 16.68
N THR A 187 3.42 -7.65 16.08
CA THR A 187 2.63 -8.61 16.84
C THR A 187 3.52 -9.79 17.17
N SER A 188 4.17 -9.76 18.32
CA SER A 188 4.64 -10.99 18.94
C SER A 188 3.41 -11.87 19.14
N GLN A 189 3.11 -12.73 18.20
CA GLN A 189 2.15 -13.80 18.42
C GLN A 189 2.70 -14.60 19.59
N LYS A 190 2.17 -14.34 20.77
CA LYS A 190 2.22 -15.30 21.88
C LYS A 190 1.51 -16.52 21.34
N ALA A 191 2.28 -17.45 20.79
CA ALA A 191 1.77 -18.78 20.49
C ALA A 191 1.09 -19.25 21.77
N LYS A 192 -0.26 -19.36 21.75
CA LYS A 192 -1.00 -20.03 22.81
C LYS A 192 -0.45 -21.43 22.85
N ALA A 193 0.39 -21.69 23.85
CA ALA A 193 0.85 -23.03 24.14
C ALA A 193 -0.42 -23.89 24.35
N PRO A 194 -0.54 -25.04 23.67
CA PRO A 194 -1.63 -25.95 23.95
C PRO A 194 -1.49 -26.36 25.40
N SER A 195 -2.54 -26.14 26.20
CA SER A 195 -2.66 -26.62 27.57
C SER A 195 -2.81 -28.14 27.53
N SER A 196 -1.71 -28.86 27.58
CA SER A 196 -1.71 -30.28 27.95
C SER A 196 -0.67 -30.50 29.04
N SER A 197 -1.18 -30.75 30.23
CA SER A 197 -0.45 -31.25 31.35
C SER A 197 0.21 -32.58 31.01
N THR A 198 1.54 -32.65 30.96
CA THR A 198 2.31 -33.81 31.42
C THR A 198 3.77 -33.42 31.59
N SER A 199 4.25 -33.61 32.78
CA SER A 199 5.59 -33.33 33.26
C SER A 199 6.65 -34.22 32.61
N VAL A 200 7.53 -33.63 31.77
CA VAL A 200 8.86 -34.19 31.56
C VAL A 200 9.84 -33.01 31.49
N LYS A 201 10.68 -32.92 32.51
CA LYS A 201 11.80 -31.97 32.58
C LYS A 201 12.86 -32.33 31.53
N LYS A 202 12.75 -31.76 30.32
CA LYS A 202 13.84 -31.70 29.39
C LYS A 202 14.13 -30.22 29.15
N LYS A 203 15.35 -29.77 29.52
CA LYS A 203 15.83 -28.41 29.23
C LYS A 203 15.85 -28.21 27.70
N ILE A 204 14.74 -27.76 27.13
CA ILE A 204 14.68 -27.26 25.76
C ILE A 204 15.19 -25.81 25.87
N LYS A 205 16.31 -25.52 25.23
CA LYS A 205 16.69 -24.14 24.92
C LYS A 205 15.56 -23.58 24.03
N THR A 206 14.67 -22.82 24.64
CA THR A 206 13.66 -22.06 23.91
C THR A 206 14.41 -20.95 23.19
N THR A 207 14.78 -21.19 21.95
CA THR A 207 15.21 -20.13 21.05
C THR A 207 13.94 -19.36 20.72
N THR A 208 13.69 -18.28 21.43
CA THR A 208 12.65 -17.32 21.07
C THR A 208 13.08 -16.72 19.72
N ASN A 209 12.48 -17.19 18.64
CA ASN A 209 12.58 -16.55 17.33
C ASN A 209 11.87 -15.18 17.44
N SER A 210 12.59 -14.17 17.92
CA SER A 210 12.10 -12.81 17.93
C SER A 210 12.12 -12.29 16.49
N MET A 211 10.96 -11.83 16.00
CA MET A 211 10.86 -11.10 14.75
C MET A 211 11.29 -9.66 15.03
N SER A 212 12.24 -9.17 14.25
CA SER A 212 12.62 -7.75 14.23
C SER A 212 11.73 -7.04 13.23
N VAL A 213 11.15 -5.91 13.63
CA VAL A 213 10.37 -5.04 12.75
C VAL A 213 11.00 -3.67 12.77
N LYS A 214 11.10 -3.05 11.60
CA LYS A 214 11.60 -1.69 11.42
C LYS A 214 10.65 -0.90 10.56
N HIS A 215 10.45 0.36 10.91
CA HIS A 215 9.61 1.28 10.15
C HIS A 215 10.46 2.44 9.64
N ILE A 216 10.41 2.68 8.35
CA ILE A 216 11.16 3.76 7.69
C ILE A 216 10.16 4.63 6.97
N LEU A 217 10.04 5.88 7.38
CA LEU A 217 9.32 6.91 6.65
C LEU A 217 10.16 7.36 5.47
N ARG A 218 9.65 7.22 4.26
CA ARG A 218 10.18 7.85 3.06
C ARG A 218 9.33 9.07 2.74
N ILE A 219 9.96 10.23 2.60
CA ILE A 219 9.28 11.51 2.44
C ILE A 219 10.03 12.39 1.45
N MET A 220 9.29 13.20 0.69
CA MET A 220 9.84 14.22 -0.20
C MET A 220 8.96 15.47 -0.17
N ASN A 221 9.59 16.61 -0.19
CA ASN A 221 8.95 17.89 -0.46
C ASN A 221 8.70 17.99 -1.98
N ALA A 222 7.44 17.98 -2.37
CA ALA A 222 6.99 18.10 -3.76
C ALA A 222 6.76 19.56 -4.18
N GLY A 223 6.89 20.51 -3.25
CA GLY A 223 6.85 21.96 -3.51
C GLY A 223 8.19 22.51 -4.00
N ASP A 224 8.24 23.80 -4.24
CA ASP A 224 9.38 24.47 -4.86
C ASP A 224 10.34 25.14 -3.86
N ILE A 225 9.93 25.29 -2.61
CA ILE A 225 10.73 25.94 -1.57
C ILE A 225 10.98 24.98 -0.41
N LYS A 226 12.10 25.18 0.27
CA LYS A 226 12.48 24.41 1.46
C LYS A 226 11.42 24.55 2.55
N THR A 227 11.06 23.46 3.21
CA THR A 227 10.09 23.42 4.30
C THR A 227 10.59 22.63 5.48
N THR A 228 9.86 22.73 6.60
CA THR A 228 10.07 21.91 7.78
C THR A 228 8.81 21.08 8.01
N ALA A 229 8.98 19.79 8.13
CA ALA A 229 7.89 18.87 8.42
C ALA A 229 7.91 18.41 9.87
N THR A 230 6.72 18.19 10.43
CA THR A 230 6.50 17.54 11.71
C THR A 230 5.84 16.19 11.45
N VAL A 231 6.32 15.16 12.15
CA VAL A 231 5.75 13.80 12.09
C VAL A 231 5.21 13.43 13.47
N GLN A 232 3.93 13.14 13.52
CA GLN A 232 3.25 12.58 14.67
C GLN A 232 2.91 11.12 14.42
N VAL A 233 3.00 10.31 15.45
CA VAL A 233 2.63 8.90 15.43
C VAL A 233 1.50 8.69 16.43
N SER A 234 0.47 7.99 16.03
CA SER A 234 -0.65 7.68 16.91
C SER A 234 -0.96 6.19 16.95
N ASN A 235 -1.34 5.70 18.10
CA ASN A 235 -1.97 4.41 18.29
C ASN A 235 -3.36 4.60 18.92
N SER A 236 -4.01 3.53 19.36
CA SER A 236 -5.34 3.60 19.97
C SER A 236 -5.39 4.32 21.35
N GLN A 237 -4.26 4.73 21.89
CA GLN A 237 -4.18 5.27 23.26
C GLN A 237 -3.53 6.65 23.33
N SER A 238 -2.66 6.98 22.39
CA SER A 238 -1.84 8.19 22.48
C SER A 238 -1.36 8.70 21.14
N VAL A 239 -1.10 10.00 21.08
CA VAL A 239 -0.40 10.68 20.00
C VAL A 239 0.95 11.13 20.52
N ILE A 240 2.01 10.77 19.83
CA ILE A 240 3.37 11.16 20.19
C ILE A 240 4.07 11.82 19.01
N THR A 241 4.96 12.74 19.28
CA THR A 241 5.94 13.23 18.31
C THR A 241 7.29 12.63 18.70
N PRO A 242 7.80 11.63 17.96
CA PRO A 242 9.07 11.01 18.28
C PRO A 242 10.21 12.03 18.28
N ILE A 243 11.23 11.80 19.11
CA ILE A 243 12.37 12.71 19.24
C ILE A 243 13.05 12.89 17.87
N GLY A 244 13.27 14.15 17.48
CA GLY A 244 13.89 14.51 16.19
C GLY A 244 12.93 14.54 15.01
N LEU A 245 11.64 14.23 15.19
CA LEU A 245 10.63 14.26 14.14
C LEU A 245 9.70 15.49 14.20
N ASN A 246 9.96 16.41 15.11
CA ASN A 246 9.22 17.66 15.24
C ASN A 246 9.66 18.78 14.31
N ALA A 247 10.84 18.64 13.66
CA ALA A 247 11.39 19.69 12.78
C ALA A 247 12.31 19.07 11.73
N ILE A 248 11.74 18.35 10.77
CA ILE A 248 12.49 17.71 9.69
C ILE A 248 12.65 18.69 8.54
N SER A 249 13.89 19.12 8.28
CA SER A 249 14.17 20.00 7.14
C SER A 249 14.12 19.23 5.82
N LEU A 250 13.29 19.66 4.88
CA LEU A 250 13.06 19.05 3.57
C LEU A 250 13.33 20.05 2.45
N SER A 251 14.37 19.80 1.67
CA SER A 251 14.63 20.52 0.43
C SER A 251 13.73 20.00 -0.70
N PRO A 252 13.33 20.84 -1.67
CA PRO A 252 12.52 20.43 -2.80
C PRO A 252 13.13 19.26 -3.58
N GLY A 253 12.33 18.28 -3.93
CA GLY A 253 12.70 17.17 -4.80
C GLY A 253 13.75 16.19 -4.24
N ILE A 254 14.13 16.30 -2.97
CA ILE A 254 15.07 15.37 -2.32
C ILE A 254 14.29 14.36 -1.50
N VAL A 255 14.44 13.08 -1.83
CA VAL A 255 13.84 11.99 -1.08
C VAL A 255 14.66 11.71 0.18
N ARG A 256 14.00 11.65 1.32
CA ARG A 256 14.62 11.30 2.61
C ARG A 256 14.00 10.05 3.19
N GLU A 257 14.83 9.24 3.81
CA GLU A 257 14.42 8.11 4.66
C GLU A 257 14.73 8.43 6.11
N ILE A 258 13.76 8.17 6.98
CA ILE A 258 13.80 8.51 8.40
C ILE A 258 13.28 7.32 9.16
N SER A 259 14.03 6.83 10.14
CA SER A 259 13.57 5.74 11.00
C SER A 259 12.46 6.23 11.92
N LEU A 260 11.39 5.46 12.02
CA LEU A 260 10.32 5.64 13.00
C LEU A 260 10.58 4.73 14.20
N ASP A 261 11.74 4.93 14.84
CA ASP A 261 12.11 4.15 16.01
C ASP A 261 11.36 4.66 17.25
N GLY A 262 11.02 3.75 18.16
CA GLY A 262 10.39 4.09 19.44
C GLY A 262 9.44 3.00 19.92
N ASP A 263 8.84 3.23 21.06
CA ASP A 263 7.72 2.41 21.54
C ASP A 263 6.44 2.87 20.85
N LEU A 264 6.08 2.16 19.78
CA LEU A 264 4.90 2.43 18.97
C LEU A 264 3.66 1.70 19.51
N GLY A 265 3.77 1.00 20.62
CA GLY A 265 2.71 0.19 21.21
C GLY A 265 2.51 -1.15 20.52
N ASP A 266 1.35 -1.77 20.75
CA ASP A 266 0.94 -3.03 20.14
C ASP A 266 -0.12 -2.78 19.05
N GLY A 267 -0.25 -3.69 18.09
CA GLY A 267 -1.28 -3.65 17.05
C GLY A 267 -0.87 -2.88 15.80
N SER A 268 -1.46 -1.73 15.55
CA SER A 268 -1.11 -0.85 14.43
C SER A 268 -0.98 0.59 14.91
N PHE A 269 -0.31 1.41 14.12
CA PHE A 269 -0.19 2.84 14.35
C PHE A 269 -0.48 3.65 13.08
N GLY A 270 -0.82 4.91 13.28
CA GLY A 270 -0.99 5.90 12.22
C GLY A 270 0.14 6.93 12.24
N VAL A 271 0.40 7.52 11.09
CA VAL A 271 1.35 8.62 10.95
C VAL A 271 0.65 9.82 10.34
N LYS A 272 0.78 10.98 10.99
CA LYS A 272 0.43 12.29 10.44
C LYS A 272 1.69 13.06 10.16
N ILE A 273 1.78 13.62 8.96
CA ILE A 273 2.90 14.45 8.53
C ILE A 273 2.35 15.80 8.13
N SER A 274 2.90 16.88 8.67
CA SER A 274 2.46 18.24 8.38
C SER A 274 3.63 19.15 8.05
N ALA A 275 3.46 20.02 7.04
CA ALA A 275 4.41 21.04 6.61
C ALA A 275 3.68 22.20 5.94
N ASP A 276 4.41 23.25 5.57
CA ASP A 276 3.87 24.40 4.81
C ASP A 276 3.90 24.18 3.29
N GLN A 277 4.59 23.14 2.81
CA GLN A 277 4.69 22.76 1.41
C GLN A 277 4.04 21.42 1.16
N ASN A 278 3.65 21.16 -0.08
CA ASN A 278 3.12 19.87 -0.50
C ASN A 278 4.15 18.75 -0.30
N LEU A 279 3.71 17.69 0.30
CA LEU A 279 4.51 16.51 0.60
C LEU A 279 3.98 15.29 -0.14
N VAL A 280 4.86 14.33 -0.36
CA VAL A 280 4.54 12.95 -0.72
C VAL A 280 5.33 12.02 0.18
N ALA A 281 4.73 10.92 0.63
CA ALA A 281 5.37 10.04 1.59
C ALA A 281 4.85 8.60 1.51
N SER A 282 5.57 7.69 2.16
CA SER A 282 5.14 6.31 2.44
C SER A 282 5.91 5.79 3.64
N VAL A 283 5.40 4.74 4.27
CA VAL A 283 6.12 4.00 5.30
C VAL A 283 6.47 2.61 4.78
N TYR A 284 7.74 2.27 4.87
CA TYR A 284 8.29 0.96 4.58
C TYR A 284 8.44 0.20 5.89
N THR A 285 7.68 -0.86 6.06
CA THR A 285 7.78 -1.74 7.24
C THR A 285 8.45 -3.03 6.85
N TYR A 286 9.55 -3.33 7.49
CA TYR A 286 10.38 -4.46 7.21
C TYR A 286 10.36 -5.47 8.36
N TYR A 287 10.14 -6.75 8.03
CA TYR A 287 10.07 -7.87 8.95
C TYR A 287 11.23 -8.83 8.74
N GLU A 288 11.96 -9.14 9.79
CA GLU A 288 13.06 -10.11 9.74
C GLU A 288 13.04 -11.05 10.94
N SER A 289 13.09 -12.35 10.66
CA SER A 289 13.39 -13.41 11.60
C SER A 289 14.46 -14.35 11.01
N GLN A 290 14.83 -15.40 11.72
CA GLN A 290 15.79 -16.39 11.20
C GLN A 290 15.30 -17.09 9.93
N SER A 291 13.98 -17.30 9.80
CA SER A 291 13.35 -18.09 8.73
C SER A 291 12.46 -17.29 7.79
N PHE A 292 12.09 -16.07 8.15
CA PHE A 292 11.14 -15.25 7.41
C PHE A 292 11.68 -13.83 7.24
N ARG A 293 11.48 -13.30 6.03
CA ARG A 293 11.79 -11.91 5.67
C ARG A 293 10.77 -11.45 4.67
N ASP A 294 10.18 -10.31 4.94
CA ASP A 294 9.25 -9.66 4.03
C ASP A 294 9.12 -8.17 4.40
N PHE A 295 8.41 -7.41 3.59
CA PHE A 295 8.12 -6.02 3.86
C PHE A 295 6.78 -5.60 3.27
N VAL A 296 6.26 -4.49 3.76
CA VAL A 296 5.06 -3.85 3.23
C VAL A 296 5.27 -2.36 3.06
N TRP A 297 4.60 -1.79 2.06
CA TRP A 297 4.50 -0.36 1.82
C TRP A 297 3.14 0.15 2.27
N SER A 298 3.12 1.09 3.22
CA SER A 298 1.94 1.83 3.62
C SER A 298 2.01 3.24 3.03
N THR A 299 0.99 3.61 2.24
CA THR A 299 0.91 4.91 1.57
C THR A 299 -0.18 5.77 2.18
N PRO A 300 -0.17 7.10 2.00
CA PRO A 300 -1.22 7.96 2.48
C PRO A 300 -2.59 7.51 2.04
N SER A 301 -3.53 7.54 2.97
CA SER A 301 -4.93 7.20 2.73
C SER A 301 -5.63 8.36 2.05
N GLN A 302 -6.52 8.06 1.12
CA GLN A 302 -7.49 9.04 0.62
C GLN A 302 -8.47 9.44 1.73
N SER A 303 -9.05 10.63 1.63
CA SER A 303 -10.08 11.04 2.58
C SER A 303 -11.31 10.12 2.51
N ALA A 304 -12.04 10.01 3.62
CA ALA A 304 -13.28 9.21 3.65
C ALA A 304 -14.33 9.74 2.67
N ASP A 305 -14.33 11.03 2.36
CA ASP A 305 -15.23 11.64 1.38
C ASP A 305 -15.00 11.09 -0.04
N GLU A 306 -13.77 10.76 -0.39
CA GLU A 306 -13.42 10.11 -1.66
C GLU A 306 -13.76 8.62 -1.68
N LEU A 307 -13.70 7.96 -0.52
CA LEU A 307 -14.05 6.54 -0.35
C LEU A 307 -15.57 6.31 -0.23
N ALA A 308 -16.33 7.33 0.16
CA ALA A 308 -17.76 7.24 0.47
C ALA A 308 -18.65 6.85 -0.74
N ASN A 309 -18.13 6.81 -1.94
CA ASN A 309 -18.87 6.56 -3.16
C ASN A 309 -18.97 5.08 -3.59
N GLY A 310 -18.52 4.15 -2.76
CA GLY A 310 -18.61 2.72 -3.09
C GLY A 310 -18.41 1.79 -1.90
N PRO A 311 -19.07 0.63 -1.90
CA PRO A 311 -18.86 -0.36 -0.86
C PRO A 311 -17.43 -0.92 -0.92
N ILE A 312 -16.77 -0.95 0.21
CA ILE A 312 -15.52 -1.69 0.39
C ILE A 312 -15.90 -3.11 0.76
N THR A 313 -15.45 -4.08 0.02
CA THR A 313 -15.67 -5.46 0.38
C THR A 313 -14.38 -6.12 0.85
N LEU A 314 -14.47 -6.72 2.01
CA LEU A 314 -13.37 -7.24 2.77
C LEU A 314 -13.45 -8.78 2.85
N ASN A 315 -13.35 -9.50 1.73
CA ASN A 315 -13.23 -10.95 1.79
C ASN A 315 -12.03 -11.43 0.96
N LEU A 316 -10.90 -11.55 1.60
CA LEU A 316 -9.65 -12.02 1.01
C LEU A 316 -9.39 -13.51 1.31
N GLY A 317 -10.44 -14.32 1.41
CA GLY A 317 -10.30 -15.79 1.44
C GLY A 317 -9.49 -16.31 2.62
N GLY A 318 -9.98 -16.15 3.84
CA GLY A 318 -9.38 -16.74 5.06
C GLY A 318 -8.32 -15.88 5.74
N LEU A 319 -8.03 -14.68 5.24
CA LEU A 319 -7.18 -13.71 5.92
C LEU A 319 -8.00 -12.91 6.93
N GLU A 320 -7.43 -12.64 8.08
CA GLU A 320 -7.97 -11.67 9.03
C GLU A 320 -7.73 -10.26 8.48
N GLN A 321 -8.79 -9.46 8.42
CA GLN A 321 -8.77 -8.14 7.81
C GLN A 321 -9.08 -7.11 8.88
N THR A 322 -8.36 -6.01 8.86
CA THR A 322 -8.54 -4.90 9.78
C THR A 322 -8.81 -3.63 8.99
N LEU A 323 -9.86 -2.90 9.36
CA LEU A 323 -10.08 -1.54 8.89
C LEU A 323 -9.48 -0.59 9.91
N SER A 324 -8.51 0.18 9.48
CA SER A 324 -7.86 1.19 10.30
C SER A 324 -8.30 2.58 9.86
N LEU A 325 -8.69 3.42 10.80
CA LEU A 325 -9.00 4.83 10.59
C LEU A 325 -7.97 5.71 11.29
N VAL A 326 -7.69 6.81 10.63
CA VAL A 326 -6.89 7.92 11.15
C VAL A 326 -7.61 9.21 10.78
N SER A 327 -7.86 10.05 11.76
CA SER A 327 -8.65 11.26 11.55
C SER A 327 -8.29 12.34 12.57
N ASP A 328 -8.50 13.61 12.19
CA ASP A 328 -8.50 14.76 13.07
C ASP A 328 -9.94 15.20 13.30
N ASN A 329 -10.45 15.01 14.53
CA ASN A 329 -11.69 15.62 15.03
C ASN A 329 -12.93 15.44 14.14
N ILE A 330 -13.25 14.20 13.80
CA ILE A 330 -14.47 13.83 13.07
C ILE A 330 -15.23 12.68 13.72
N ASP A 331 -16.54 12.70 13.51
CA ASP A 331 -17.41 11.57 13.81
C ASP A 331 -17.51 10.67 12.58
N VAL A 332 -17.19 9.40 12.76
CA VAL A 332 -17.25 8.40 11.69
C VAL A 332 -18.32 7.38 12.00
N VAL A 333 -19.29 7.24 11.11
CA VAL A 333 -20.27 6.17 11.17
C VAL A 333 -19.89 5.08 10.17
N ILE A 334 -19.61 3.89 10.65
CA ILE A 334 -19.34 2.73 9.81
C ILE A 334 -20.57 1.83 9.82
N SER A 335 -21.11 1.58 8.64
CA SER A 335 -22.19 0.63 8.44
C SER A 335 -21.69 -0.54 7.62
N TRP A 336 -22.03 -1.76 8.01
CA TRP A 336 -21.67 -2.97 7.26
C TRP A 336 -22.86 -3.90 7.12
N THR A 337 -22.86 -4.63 6.05
CA THR A 337 -23.88 -5.65 5.76
C THR A 337 -23.20 -7.02 5.79
N ASP A 338 -23.71 -7.94 6.58
CA ASP A 338 -23.24 -9.32 6.61
C ASP A 338 -23.74 -10.11 5.38
N ILE A 339 -23.25 -11.35 5.21
CA ILE A 339 -23.62 -12.24 4.11
C ILE A 339 -25.10 -12.63 4.12
N LYS A 340 -25.82 -12.40 5.21
CA LYS A 340 -27.27 -12.64 5.36
C LYS A 340 -28.11 -11.40 5.07
N GLY A 341 -27.45 -10.29 4.73
CA GLY A 341 -28.11 -9.01 4.45
C GLY A 341 -28.44 -8.19 5.71
N LYS A 342 -27.99 -8.59 6.90
CA LYS A 342 -28.19 -7.81 8.13
C LYS A 342 -27.25 -6.62 8.15
N VAL A 343 -27.83 -5.43 8.27
CA VAL A 343 -27.08 -4.17 8.43
C VAL A 343 -26.78 -3.94 9.92
N SER A 344 -25.57 -3.60 10.20
CA SER A 344 -25.11 -3.15 11.53
C SER A 344 -24.31 -1.86 11.36
N SER A 345 -24.24 -1.02 12.38
CA SER A 345 -23.48 0.23 12.34
C SER A 345 -22.83 0.49 13.68
N THR A 346 -21.72 1.21 13.66
CA THR A 346 -21.08 1.77 14.85
C THR A 346 -20.62 3.18 14.58
N THR A 347 -20.61 4.03 15.60
CA THR A 347 -20.13 5.40 15.52
C THR A 347 -18.87 5.52 16.34
N PHE A 348 -17.85 6.15 15.78
CA PHE A 348 -16.62 6.51 16.43
C PHE A 348 -16.54 8.02 16.53
N HIS A 349 -16.25 8.51 17.74
CA HIS A 349 -16.02 9.91 18.01
C HIS A 349 -14.52 10.07 18.29
N GLU A 350 -13.80 10.61 17.33
CA GLU A 350 -12.36 10.85 17.47
C GLU A 350 -12.15 12.36 17.66
N SER A 351 -11.74 12.77 18.85
CA SER A 351 -11.46 14.17 19.19
C SER A 351 -10.04 14.60 18.82
N ASP A 352 -9.13 13.63 18.62
CA ASP A 352 -7.74 13.84 18.33
C ASP A 352 -7.28 12.89 17.22
N PHE A 353 -6.09 13.14 16.66
CA PHE A 353 -5.45 12.22 15.73
C PHE A 353 -5.14 10.88 16.42
N LEU A 354 -6.10 9.97 16.47
CA LEU A 354 -5.93 8.63 17.00
C LEU A 354 -6.09 7.60 15.89
N GLN A 355 -5.24 6.58 15.93
CA GLN A 355 -5.36 5.40 15.09
C GLN A 355 -6.28 4.41 15.79
N SER A 356 -7.42 4.09 15.17
CA SER A 356 -8.32 3.05 15.66
C SER A 356 -8.37 1.88 14.69
N ASP A 357 -8.11 0.67 15.19
CA ASP A 357 -8.39 -0.58 14.50
C ASP A 357 -9.86 -0.94 14.75
N ILE A 358 -10.71 -0.51 13.83
CA ILE A 358 -12.14 -0.41 14.08
C ILE A 358 -12.82 -1.77 14.02
N ILE A 359 -12.42 -2.64 13.13
CA ILE A 359 -13.08 -3.94 12.94
C ILE A 359 -12.06 -4.96 12.46
N SER A 360 -11.91 -6.04 13.17
CA SER A 360 -11.29 -7.25 12.66
C SER A 360 -12.39 -8.26 12.28
N TRP A 361 -12.44 -8.65 11.02
CA TRP A 361 -13.35 -9.70 10.58
C TRP A 361 -12.60 -11.02 10.45
N LYS A 362 -13.04 -12.01 11.18
CA LYS A 362 -12.74 -13.40 10.83
C LYS A 362 -13.66 -13.77 9.69
N SER A 363 -13.14 -13.94 8.49
CA SER A 363 -13.93 -14.51 7.41
C SER A 363 -14.42 -15.89 7.85
N ALA A 364 -15.73 -16.05 7.96
CA ALA A 364 -16.31 -17.39 8.04
C ALA A 364 -16.02 -18.10 6.71
N VAL A 365 -15.35 -19.24 6.79
CA VAL A 365 -15.12 -20.15 5.67
C VAL A 365 -16.44 -20.76 5.26
#